data_591678e4efb77128fa6065b4e3de94f0
#
_entry.id   591678e4efb77128fa6065b4e3de94f0
#
_cell.length_a   1.000
_cell.length_b   1.000
_cell.length_c   1.000
_cell.angle_alpha   90.00
_cell.angle_beta   90.00
_cell.angle_gamma   90.00
#
_symmetry.space_group_name_H-M   'P 1'
#
loop_
_entity.id
_entity.type
_entity.pdbx_description
1 polymer ?
#
loop_
_entity_poly.entity_id
_entity_poly.type
_entity_poly.pdbx_seq_one_letter_code
_entity_poly.pdbx_strand_id
1 'polypeptide(L)'
;MESSNKKKIFLFVIGGIPGIGKSFLAERICSEYKNIFDIRYLNFDKIENINKDNYLQYQQMRNDYLLKVKEIFNSINNNCVLNKSIMIILDDNFFLKSMRKKIYNLLIDKIIELNSNIFQFYYMEILLKPFDINYCFKMNLNRENKSQIPENIIINMNNIFEYSSPYANNEQVLILDIINEQSINDNLIKEIFNNKEKYFINYLNEKKEKEEKIIIKKDEKSKLIDDIEEIIRKEVNEIFKRNKENKKKGKEISIYKKEFMKLLINNIKNIENNKNEISNNNKDLFDLLKNNIINKNFNISENQQLIELIKDNFKNYLFEKKINY
;
A
#
# COMPACT_ATOMS: atom_id res chain seq x y z
N MET A 1 -10.14 -7.31 -37.20
CA MET A 1 -9.90 -7.37 -35.74
C MET A 1 -10.58 -6.17 -35.14
N GLU A 2 -11.77 -6.34 -34.57
CA GLU A 2 -12.50 -5.27 -33.89
C GLU A 2 -11.71 -4.84 -32.66
N SER A 3 -11.21 -3.59 -32.68
CA SER A 3 -10.72 -2.96 -31.46
C SER A 3 -11.93 -2.83 -30.54
N SER A 4 -12.09 -3.80 -29.64
CA SER A 4 -13.13 -3.74 -28.62
C SER A 4 -12.99 -2.38 -27.92
N ASN A 5 -14.07 -1.58 -27.96
CA ASN A 5 -14.15 -0.25 -27.36
C ASN A 5 -14.17 -0.42 -25.82
N LYS A 6 -13.03 -0.87 -25.26
CA LYS A 6 -12.90 -1.07 -23.81
C LYS A 6 -13.04 0.26 -23.09
N LYS A 7 -13.77 0.27 -21.99
CA LYS A 7 -13.92 1.43 -21.14
C LYS A 7 -12.62 1.68 -20.38
N LYS A 8 -12.15 2.92 -20.37
CA LYS A 8 -10.90 3.30 -19.70
C LYS A 8 -11.19 3.80 -18.29
N ILE A 9 -10.41 3.33 -17.33
CA ILE A 9 -10.45 3.78 -15.94
C ILE A 9 -9.07 4.33 -15.61
N PHE A 10 -8.99 5.63 -15.35
CA PHE A 10 -7.78 6.33 -14.99
C PHE A 10 -7.77 6.55 -13.48
N LEU A 11 -6.68 6.20 -12.82
CA LEU A 11 -6.44 6.52 -11.43
C LEU A 11 -5.19 7.39 -11.30
N PHE A 12 -5.39 8.65 -10.91
CA PHE A 12 -4.34 9.61 -10.61
C PHE A 12 -4.20 9.75 -9.09
N VAL A 13 -3.00 9.50 -8.60
CA VAL A 13 -2.62 9.71 -7.20
C VAL A 13 -1.71 10.93 -7.15
N ILE A 14 -2.25 12.06 -6.67
CA ILE A 14 -1.53 13.33 -6.60
C ILE A 14 -0.94 13.47 -5.21
N GLY A 15 0.40 13.48 -5.12
CA GLY A 15 1.16 13.61 -3.89
C GLY A 15 2.04 14.86 -3.87
N GLY A 16 2.39 15.32 -2.67
CA GLY A 16 3.25 16.48 -2.45
C GLY A 16 3.07 17.06 -1.05
N ILE A 17 3.98 17.90 -0.61
CA ILE A 17 3.89 18.55 0.71
C ILE A 17 2.75 19.58 0.76
N PRO A 18 2.29 19.99 1.97
CA PRO A 18 1.29 21.06 2.10
C PRO A 18 1.77 22.37 1.43
N GLY A 19 0.85 23.06 0.75
CA GLY A 19 1.15 24.33 0.06
C GLY A 19 1.75 24.19 -1.35
N ILE A 20 2.07 22.99 -1.83
CA ILE A 20 2.71 22.77 -3.15
C ILE A 20 1.76 22.96 -4.36
N GLY A 21 0.44 22.96 -4.16
CA GLY A 21 -0.52 23.13 -5.26
C GLY A 21 -1.23 21.85 -5.72
N LYS A 22 -1.23 20.78 -4.93
CA LYS A 22 -1.91 19.50 -5.26
C LYS A 22 -3.37 19.67 -5.66
N SER A 23 -4.15 20.31 -4.78
CA SER A 23 -5.58 20.50 -5.01
C SER A 23 -5.86 21.42 -6.19
N PHE A 24 -5.00 22.42 -6.42
CA PHE A 24 -5.07 23.26 -7.59
C PHE A 24 -4.87 22.45 -8.88
N LEU A 25 -3.85 21.57 -8.93
CA LEU A 25 -3.65 20.66 -10.06
C LEU A 25 -4.85 19.73 -10.26
N ALA A 26 -5.34 19.12 -9.16
CA ALA A 26 -6.48 18.21 -9.22
C ALA A 26 -7.74 18.91 -9.78
N GLU A 27 -8.05 20.10 -9.28
CA GLU A 27 -9.22 20.90 -9.71
C GLU A 27 -9.09 21.35 -11.18
N ARG A 28 -7.89 21.69 -11.62
CA ARG A 28 -7.67 22.00 -13.06
C ARG A 28 -7.85 20.78 -13.94
N ILE A 29 -7.34 19.61 -13.56
CA ILE A 29 -7.60 18.36 -14.30
C ILE A 29 -9.10 18.08 -14.35
N CYS A 30 -9.83 18.23 -13.23
CA CYS A 30 -11.27 18.07 -13.20
C CYS A 30 -11.97 19.03 -14.17
N SER A 31 -11.59 20.29 -14.17
CA SER A 31 -12.21 21.31 -15.03
C SER A 31 -11.99 21.03 -16.51
N GLU A 32 -10.77 20.66 -16.89
CA GLU A 32 -10.39 20.39 -18.29
C GLU A 32 -11.12 19.14 -18.85
N TYR A 33 -11.28 18.10 -18.02
CA TYR A 33 -11.75 16.79 -18.49
C TYR A 33 -13.19 16.41 -18.09
N LYS A 34 -13.94 17.25 -17.37
CA LYS A 34 -15.32 16.97 -16.92
C LYS A 34 -16.30 16.60 -18.04
N ASN A 35 -16.08 17.10 -19.25
CA ASN A 35 -16.95 16.80 -20.38
C ASN A 35 -16.64 15.45 -21.03
N ILE A 36 -15.43 14.92 -20.83
CA ILE A 36 -14.89 13.70 -21.47
C ILE A 36 -15.04 12.49 -20.55
N PHE A 37 -14.82 12.68 -19.25
CA PHE A 37 -14.79 11.61 -18.25
C PHE A 37 -15.91 11.77 -17.22
N ASP A 38 -16.30 10.62 -16.62
CA ASP A 38 -16.97 10.58 -15.31
C ASP A 38 -15.88 10.74 -14.24
N ILE A 39 -15.76 11.95 -13.68
CA ILE A 39 -14.69 12.28 -12.76
C ILE A 39 -15.13 12.06 -11.32
N ARG A 40 -14.32 11.31 -10.57
CA ARG A 40 -14.48 11.03 -9.14
C ARG A 40 -13.27 11.58 -8.40
N TYR A 41 -13.43 12.75 -7.82
CA TYR A 41 -12.38 13.45 -7.09
C TYR A 41 -12.55 13.27 -5.59
N LEU A 42 -11.51 12.77 -4.93
CA LEU A 42 -11.45 12.61 -3.48
C LEU A 42 -10.23 13.36 -2.93
N ASN A 43 -10.50 14.39 -2.14
CA ASN A 43 -9.51 15.18 -1.43
C ASN A 43 -9.51 14.79 0.06
N PHE A 44 -8.33 14.46 0.61
CA PHE A 44 -8.19 14.07 2.01
C PHE A 44 -8.58 15.19 2.98
N ASP A 45 -8.21 16.44 2.67
CA ASP A 45 -8.48 17.60 3.54
C ASP A 45 -9.97 17.96 3.61
N LYS A 46 -10.77 17.52 2.62
CA LYS A 46 -12.23 17.72 2.56
C LYS A 46 -13.05 16.62 3.25
N ILE A 47 -12.40 15.62 3.85
CA ILE A 47 -13.09 14.62 4.67
C ILE A 47 -13.45 15.26 6.01
N GLU A 48 -14.72 15.61 6.18
CA GLU A 48 -15.24 16.38 7.32
C GLU A 48 -15.02 15.69 8.68
N ASN A 49 -14.83 16.60 9.69
CA ASN A 49 -14.98 16.37 11.13
C ASN A 49 -13.87 15.66 11.86
N ILE A 50 -12.68 16.29 11.96
CA ILE A 50 -11.81 15.86 13.06
C ILE A 50 -10.90 16.99 13.55
N ASN A 51 -10.85 17.14 14.89
CA ASN A 51 -9.80 17.89 15.59
C ASN A 51 -8.46 17.26 15.26
N LYS A 52 -7.61 17.95 14.50
CA LYS A 52 -6.32 17.47 13.96
C LYS A 52 -5.26 17.20 15.05
N ASP A 53 -5.59 17.42 16.31
CA ASP A 53 -4.63 17.41 17.43
C ASP A 53 -4.39 16.03 18.06
N ASN A 54 -5.12 14.99 17.62
CA ASN A 54 -5.00 13.65 18.19
C ASN A 54 -4.55 12.62 17.16
N TYR A 55 -3.42 11.93 17.43
CA TYR A 55 -2.86 10.88 16.57
C TYR A 55 -3.85 9.74 16.25
N LEU A 56 -4.69 9.33 17.21
CA LEU A 56 -5.70 8.29 17.00
C LEU A 56 -6.76 8.75 16.00
N GLN A 57 -7.15 10.02 16.05
CA GLN A 57 -8.10 10.61 15.11
C GLN A 57 -7.50 10.67 13.70
N TYR A 58 -6.20 11.00 13.57
CA TYR A 58 -5.52 10.98 12.27
C TYR A 58 -5.47 9.56 11.65
N GLN A 59 -5.23 8.54 12.47
CA GLN A 59 -5.31 7.14 12.00
C GLN A 59 -6.72 6.77 11.53
N GLN A 60 -7.75 7.22 12.26
CA GLN A 60 -9.13 6.99 11.87
C GLN A 60 -9.44 7.67 10.53
N MET A 61 -9.06 8.95 10.36
CA MET A 61 -9.22 9.68 9.09
C MET A 61 -8.58 8.94 7.92
N ARG A 62 -7.38 8.38 8.12
CA ARG A 62 -6.70 7.58 7.10
C ARG A 62 -7.49 6.33 6.72
N ASN A 63 -8.08 5.66 7.70
CA ASN A 63 -8.91 4.50 7.45
C ASN A 63 -10.20 4.90 6.72
N ASP A 64 -10.84 6.00 7.12
CA ASP A 64 -12.06 6.51 6.48
C ASP A 64 -11.78 6.95 5.04
N TYR A 65 -10.62 7.57 4.79
CA TYR A 65 -10.18 7.88 3.44
C TYR A 65 -10.05 6.61 2.57
N LEU A 66 -9.39 5.58 3.08
CA LEU A 66 -9.23 4.31 2.36
C LEU A 66 -10.58 3.60 2.15
N LEU A 67 -11.53 3.72 3.09
CA LEU A 67 -12.89 3.22 2.91
C LEU A 67 -13.60 3.96 1.77
N LYS A 68 -13.52 5.29 1.71
CA LYS A 68 -14.08 6.07 0.60
C LYS A 68 -13.44 5.72 -0.74
N VAL A 69 -12.13 5.48 -0.79
CA VAL A 69 -11.47 4.97 -2.01
C VAL A 69 -12.05 3.62 -2.42
N LYS A 70 -12.25 2.70 -1.47
CA LYS A 70 -12.90 1.40 -1.75
C LYS A 70 -14.32 1.56 -2.25
N GLU A 71 -15.10 2.47 -1.68
CA GLU A 71 -16.47 2.78 -2.11
C GLU A 71 -16.49 3.27 -3.57
N ILE A 72 -15.55 4.18 -3.93
CA ILE A 72 -15.37 4.63 -5.32
C ILE A 72 -15.08 3.43 -6.23
N PHE A 73 -14.17 2.53 -5.86
CA PHE A 73 -13.86 1.35 -6.66
C PHE A 73 -15.06 0.38 -6.73
N ASN A 74 -15.77 0.15 -5.63
CA ASN A 74 -16.92 -0.74 -5.58
C ASN A 74 -18.10 -0.23 -6.42
N SER A 75 -18.23 1.08 -6.60
CA SER A 75 -19.22 1.67 -7.48
C SER A 75 -18.95 1.41 -8.97
N ILE A 76 -17.74 0.92 -9.32
CA ILE A 76 -17.40 0.45 -10.66
C ILE A 76 -17.73 -1.05 -10.73
N ASN A 77 -18.73 -1.41 -11.50
CA ASN A 77 -19.16 -2.79 -11.67
C ASN A 77 -19.31 -3.16 -13.16
N ASN A 78 -19.38 -4.45 -13.46
CA ASN A 78 -19.51 -4.96 -14.82
C ASN A 78 -20.82 -4.52 -15.51
N ASN A 79 -21.83 -4.15 -14.72
CA ASN A 79 -23.15 -3.71 -15.22
C ASN A 79 -23.23 -2.20 -15.43
N CYS A 80 -22.16 -1.45 -15.12
CA CYS A 80 -22.16 -0.01 -15.39
C CYS A 80 -22.26 0.25 -16.89
N VAL A 81 -23.45 0.63 -17.34
CA VAL A 81 -23.67 1.23 -18.67
C VAL A 81 -23.13 2.66 -18.60
N LEU A 82 -21.80 2.79 -18.57
CA LEU A 82 -21.16 4.11 -18.58
C LEU A 82 -21.02 4.57 -20.02
N ASN A 83 -21.59 5.72 -20.32
CA ASN A 83 -21.39 6.37 -21.63
C ASN A 83 -19.98 6.98 -21.75
N LYS A 84 -19.29 7.19 -20.62
CA LYS A 84 -17.95 7.80 -20.53
C LYS A 84 -16.95 6.90 -19.82
N SER A 85 -15.67 7.08 -20.12
CA SER A 85 -14.57 6.54 -19.32
C SER A 85 -14.54 7.20 -17.94
N ILE A 86 -13.98 6.51 -16.93
CA ILE A 86 -13.92 7.00 -15.55
C ILE A 86 -12.53 7.59 -15.29
N MET A 87 -12.48 8.71 -14.59
CA MET A 87 -11.26 9.29 -14.07
C MET A 87 -11.38 9.44 -12.56
N ILE A 88 -10.51 8.78 -11.81
CA ILE A 88 -10.45 8.86 -10.34
C ILE A 88 -9.22 9.69 -9.99
N ILE A 89 -9.41 10.74 -9.20
CA ILE A 89 -8.32 11.60 -8.74
C ILE A 89 -8.30 11.54 -7.22
N LEU A 90 -7.17 11.10 -6.67
CA LEU A 90 -6.92 11.03 -5.23
C LEU A 90 -5.90 12.11 -4.87
N ASP A 91 -6.31 13.09 -4.08
CA ASP A 91 -5.50 14.22 -3.63
C ASP A 91 -5.23 14.10 -2.14
N ASP A 92 -3.96 13.89 -1.81
CA ASP A 92 -3.45 13.83 -0.45
C ASP A 92 -1.93 14.06 -0.45
N ASN A 93 -1.31 14.14 0.72
CA ASN A 93 0.14 14.31 0.78
C ASN A 93 0.90 13.12 0.18
N PHE A 94 0.46 11.89 0.40
CA PHE A 94 1.06 10.65 -0.14
C PHE A 94 2.58 10.59 -0.06
N PHE A 95 3.16 11.14 1.01
CA PHE A 95 4.61 11.33 1.15
C PHE A 95 5.39 10.01 1.30
N LEU A 96 4.76 8.92 1.77
CA LEU A 96 5.40 7.61 1.87
C LEU A 96 4.99 6.70 0.72
N LYS A 97 5.93 5.94 0.19
CA LYS A 97 5.66 4.87 -0.78
C LYS A 97 4.61 3.87 -0.29
N SER A 98 4.66 3.54 1.01
CA SER A 98 3.70 2.60 1.62
C SER A 98 2.26 3.09 1.53
N MET A 99 2.02 4.40 1.57
CA MET A 99 0.69 4.98 1.38
C MET A 99 0.21 4.78 -0.05
N ARG A 100 1.06 5.10 -1.03
CA ARG A 100 0.76 4.93 -2.47
C ARG A 100 0.58 3.46 -2.84
N LYS A 101 1.42 2.58 -2.26
CA LYS A 101 1.30 1.13 -2.44
C LYS A 101 -0.05 0.58 -1.96
N LYS A 102 -0.61 1.10 -0.87
CA LYS A 102 -1.95 0.71 -0.42
C LYS A 102 -3.02 1.04 -1.46
N ILE A 103 -2.97 2.24 -2.05
CA ILE A 103 -3.90 2.64 -3.11
C ILE A 103 -3.76 1.74 -4.35
N TYR A 104 -2.52 1.49 -4.76
CA TYR A 104 -2.25 0.61 -5.89
C TYR A 104 -2.78 -0.82 -5.66
N ASN A 105 -2.57 -1.38 -4.46
CA ASN A 105 -3.08 -2.71 -4.14
C ASN A 105 -4.61 -2.75 -4.22
N LEU A 106 -5.32 -1.73 -3.74
CA LEU A 106 -6.77 -1.63 -3.89
C LEU A 106 -7.21 -1.59 -5.37
N LEU A 107 -6.43 -0.93 -6.22
CA LEU A 107 -6.68 -0.94 -7.66
C LEU A 107 -6.48 -2.34 -8.25
N ILE A 108 -5.40 -3.05 -7.87
CA ILE A 108 -5.14 -4.41 -8.34
C ILE A 108 -6.25 -5.37 -7.91
N ASP A 109 -6.68 -5.30 -6.64
CA ASP A 109 -7.79 -6.11 -6.14
C ASP A 109 -9.04 -5.87 -7.01
N LYS A 110 -9.31 -4.61 -7.37
CA LYS A 110 -10.45 -4.27 -8.25
C LYS A 110 -10.27 -4.73 -9.69
N ILE A 111 -9.05 -4.70 -10.23
CA ILE A 111 -8.75 -5.23 -11.58
C ILE A 111 -9.02 -6.75 -11.63
N ILE A 112 -8.68 -7.48 -10.58
CA ILE A 112 -8.93 -8.92 -10.48
C ILE A 112 -10.44 -9.21 -10.44
N GLU A 113 -11.20 -8.41 -9.68
CA GLU A 113 -12.66 -8.55 -9.56
C GLU A 113 -13.41 -8.23 -10.86
N LEU A 114 -12.93 -7.25 -11.62
CA LEU A 114 -13.59 -6.77 -12.82
C LEU A 114 -13.13 -7.53 -14.07
N ASN A 115 -14.08 -7.73 -15.01
CA ASN A 115 -13.77 -8.37 -16.29
C ASN A 115 -12.85 -7.48 -17.15
N SER A 116 -11.60 -7.87 -17.31
CA SER A 116 -10.57 -7.19 -18.11
C SER A 116 -10.90 -7.09 -19.62
N ASN A 117 -11.90 -7.82 -20.09
CA ASN A 117 -12.36 -7.71 -21.47
C ASN A 117 -13.20 -6.43 -21.69
N ILE A 118 -13.78 -5.90 -20.61
CA ILE A 118 -14.64 -4.70 -20.65
C ILE A 118 -13.86 -3.44 -20.31
N PHE A 119 -12.88 -3.53 -19.38
CA PHE A 119 -12.18 -2.39 -18.81
C PHE A 119 -10.69 -2.40 -19.13
N GLN A 120 -10.14 -1.19 -19.29
CA GLN A 120 -8.69 -0.93 -19.29
C GLN A 120 -8.38 0.02 -18.15
N PHE A 121 -7.34 -0.31 -17.36
CA PHE A 121 -6.94 0.46 -16.18
C PHE A 121 -5.63 1.17 -16.42
N TYR A 122 -5.57 2.42 -15.94
CA TYR A 122 -4.41 3.29 -16.03
C TYR A 122 -4.12 3.83 -14.64
N TYR A 123 -2.88 3.74 -14.20
CA TYR A 123 -2.45 4.23 -12.89
C TYR A 123 -1.28 5.17 -13.04
N MET A 124 -1.36 6.35 -12.38
CA MET A 124 -0.28 7.30 -12.34
C MET A 124 -0.15 7.96 -10.97
N GLU A 125 1.08 8.00 -10.47
CA GLU A 125 1.47 8.84 -9.35
C GLU A 125 2.03 10.15 -9.89
N ILE A 126 1.41 11.28 -9.55
CA ILE A 126 1.87 12.62 -9.88
C ILE A 126 2.40 13.24 -8.60
N LEU A 127 3.72 13.30 -8.46
CA LEU A 127 4.36 13.79 -7.27
C LEU A 127 4.91 15.20 -7.51
N LEU A 128 4.36 16.17 -6.79
CA LEU A 128 4.80 17.55 -6.84
C LEU A 128 5.99 17.74 -5.91
N LYS A 129 7.10 18.20 -6.45
CA LYS A 129 8.34 18.48 -5.72
C LYS A 129 8.59 19.98 -5.71
N PRO A 130 8.77 20.62 -4.54
CA PRO A 130 9.09 22.04 -4.52
C PRO A 130 10.52 22.28 -5.02
N PHE A 131 10.69 23.23 -5.93
CA PHE A 131 12.01 23.76 -6.26
C PHE A 131 12.59 24.54 -5.09
N ASP A 132 11.72 25.34 -4.42
CA ASP A 132 12.02 26.06 -3.18
C ASP A 132 10.86 25.84 -2.19
N ILE A 133 11.19 25.36 -0.99
CA ILE A 133 10.21 25.12 0.09
C ILE A 133 9.53 26.43 0.56
N ASN A 134 10.19 27.57 0.43
CA ASN A 134 9.62 28.87 0.78
C ASN A 134 8.34 29.19 0.00
N TYR A 135 8.24 28.69 -1.24
CA TYR A 135 6.98 28.76 -1.98
C TYR A 135 5.84 28.06 -1.24
N CYS A 136 6.09 26.90 -0.70
CA CYS A 136 5.06 26.13 0.05
C CYS A 136 4.66 26.85 1.35
N PHE A 137 5.59 27.49 2.05
CA PHE A 137 5.29 28.30 3.23
C PHE A 137 4.38 29.47 2.87
N LYS A 138 4.73 30.23 1.81
CA LYS A 138 3.91 31.34 1.33
C LYS A 138 2.49 30.91 0.97
N MET A 139 2.34 29.81 0.25
CA MET A 139 1.04 29.26 -0.16
C MET A 139 0.25 28.71 1.04
N ASN A 140 0.94 28.15 2.04
CA ASN A 140 0.31 27.70 3.27
C ASN A 140 -0.23 28.86 4.12
N LEU A 141 0.47 30.00 4.18
CA LEU A 141 0.01 31.22 4.87
C LEU A 141 -1.25 31.82 4.22
N ASN A 142 -1.47 31.61 2.92
CA ASN A 142 -2.68 32.06 2.23
C ASN A 142 -3.93 31.22 2.56
N ARG A 143 -3.79 30.10 3.31
CA ARG A 143 -4.92 29.30 3.77
C ARG A 143 -5.64 29.98 4.94
N GLU A 144 -6.90 29.61 5.14
CA GLU A 144 -7.61 29.98 6.36
C GLU A 144 -6.84 29.51 7.61
N ASN A 145 -6.80 30.31 8.66
CA ASN A 145 -5.99 30.06 9.87
C ASN A 145 -6.15 28.63 10.43
N LYS A 146 -7.37 28.08 10.40
CA LYS A 146 -7.64 26.71 10.88
C LYS A 146 -7.07 25.60 9.99
N SER A 147 -6.71 25.90 8.75
CA SER A 147 -6.17 24.92 7.77
C SER A 147 -4.67 25.11 7.52
N GLN A 148 -4.04 26.10 8.17
CA GLN A 148 -2.59 26.29 8.08
C GLN A 148 -1.86 25.17 8.81
N ILE A 149 -0.79 24.69 8.20
CA ILE A 149 0.08 23.65 8.74
C ILE A 149 1.34 24.32 9.31
N PRO A 150 1.79 23.99 10.53
CA PRO A 150 3.03 24.51 11.09
C PRO A 150 4.24 24.24 10.17
N GLU A 151 5.12 25.23 10.01
CA GLU A 151 6.27 25.16 9.09
C GLU A 151 7.20 23.97 9.39
N ASN A 152 7.44 23.68 10.68
CA ASN A 152 8.25 22.53 11.08
C ASN A 152 7.68 21.18 10.57
N ILE A 153 6.36 21.07 10.46
CA ILE A 153 5.70 19.88 9.90
C ILE A 153 5.93 19.81 8.39
N ILE A 154 5.84 20.95 7.68
CA ILE A 154 6.10 21.02 6.25
C ILE A 154 7.57 20.64 5.95
N ILE A 155 8.53 21.18 6.74
CA ILE A 155 9.95 20.84 6.64
C ILE A 155 10.16 19.34 6.87
N ASN A 156 9.63 18.80 7.97
CA ASN A 156 9.77 17.39 8.29
C ASN A 156 9.19 16.51 7.17
N MET A 157 8.03 16.86 6.64
CA MET A 157 7.39 16.12 5.56
C MET A 157 8.25 16.18 4.28
N ASN A 158 8.81 17.32 3.94
CA ASN A 158 9.71 17.47 2.79
C ASN A 158 10.96 16.59 2.93
N ASN A 159 11.54 16.51 4.13
CA ASN A 159 12.74 15.71 4.39
C ASN A 159 12.50 14.20 4.29
N ILE A 160 11.30 13.74 4.63
CA ILE A 160 10.94 12.31 4.60
C ILE A 160 10.17 11.91 3.34
N PHE A 161 9.93 12.84 2.41
CA PHE A 161 9.14 12.58 1.21
C PHE A 161 9.87 11.59 0.27
N GLU A 162 9.21 10.49 -0.05
CA GLU A 162 9.76 9.44 -0.91
C GLU A 162 9.27 9.64 -2.36
N TYR A 163 10.07 10.31 -3.20
CA TYR A 163 9.75 10.60 -4.61
C TYR A 163 9.91 9.40 -5.56
N SER A 164 10.44 8.30 -5.11
CA SER A 164 10.60 7.10 -5.95
C SER A 164 9.36 6.23 -5.96
N SER A 165 9.18 5.48 -7.05
CA SER A 165 8.10 4.48 -7.15
C SER A 165 8.21 3.41 -6.06
N PRO A 166 7.09 2.91 -5.52
CA PRO A 166 7.07 1.69 -4.70
C PRO A 166 7.36 0.42 -5.52
N TYR A 167 7.42 0.52 -6.83
CA TYR A 167 7.63 -0.60 -7.78
C TYR A 167 9.01 -0.55 -8.41
N ALA A 168 9.52 -1.71 -8.86
CA ALA A 168 10.87 -1.85 -9.42
C ALA A 168 11.12 -0.99 -10.68
N ASN A 169 10.05 -0.70 -11.42
CA ASN A 169 10.12 0.17 -12.60
C ASN A 169 9.51 1.52 -12.24
N ASN A 170 10.33 2.58 -12.21
CA ASN A 170 9.92 3.96 -11.86
C ASN A 170 8.93 4.61 -12.85
N GLU A 171 8.41 3.84 -13.75
CA GLU A 171 7.69 4.30 -14.94
C GLU A 171 6.28 4.85 -14.67
N GLN A 172 5.71 4.59 -13.48
CA GLN A 172 4.37 5.07 -13.09
C GLN A 172 4.38 6.37 -12.29
N VAL A 173 5.56 6.91 -12.02
CA VAL A 173 5.72 8.12 -11.23
C VAL A 173 6.18 9.26 -12.13
N LEU A 174 5.35 10.29 -12.19
CA LEU A 174 5.71 11.57 -12.78
C LEU A 174 6.06 12.53 -11.65
N ILE A 175 7.30 12.99 -11.62
CA ILE A 175 7.76 14.01 -10.68
C ILE A 175 7.72 15.35 -11.39
N LEU A 176 7.03 16.32 -10.80
CA LEU A 176 6.90 17.67 -11.33
C LEU A 176 7.58 18.65 -10.38
N ASP A 177 8.64 19.31 -10.85
CA ASP A 177 9.29 20.39 -10.11
C ASP A 177 8.42 21.66 -10.19
N ILE A 178 7.96 22.12 -9.02
CA ILE A 178 7.06 23.28 -8.89
C ILE A 178 7.86 24.48 -8.42
N ILE A 179 7.98 25.46 -9.30
CA ILE A 179 8.66 26.74 -9.04
C ILE A 179 7.65 27.74 -8.46
N ASN A 180 6.46 27.80 -9.06
CA ASN A 180 5.37 28.70 -8.70
C ASN A 180 4.02 28.17 -9.23
N GLU A 181 2.94 28.89 -9.00
CA GLU A 181 1.60 28.55 -9.51
C GLU A 181 1.51 28.39 -11.02
N GLN A 182 2.27 29.19 -11.78
CA GLN A 182 2.31 29.15 -13.25
C GLN A 182 2.96 27.87 -13.79
N SER A 183 3.72 27.13 -12.95
CA SER A 183 4.26 25.81 -13.30
C SER A 183 3.13 24.81 -13.60
N ILE A 184 1.95 24.99 -13.01
CA ILE A 184 0.77 24.14 -13.23
C ILE A 184 -0.12 24.84 -14.27
N ASN A 185 0.18 24.68 -15.55
CA ASN A 185 -0.55 25.28 -16.66
C ASN A 185 -1.26 24.24 -17.52
N ASP A 186 -2.10 24.70 -18.48
CA ASP A 186 -2.89 23.83 -19.33
C ASP A 186 -2.04 22.94 -20.23
N ASN A 187 -0.86 23.43 -20.65
CA ASN A 187 0.05 22.64 -21.48
C ASN A 187 0.60 21.46 -20.69
N LEU A 188 0.98 21.66 -19.42
CA LEU A 188 1.42 20.60 -18.53
C LEU A 188 0.32 19.55 -18.34
N ILE A 189 -0.93 19.99 -18.10
CA ILE A 189 -2.07 19.08 -17.91
C ILE A 189 -2.29 18.24 -19.18
N LYS A 190 -2.29 18.87 -20.36
CA LYS A 190 -2.41 18.17 -21.64
C LYS A 190 -1.24 17.19 -21.86
N GLU A 191 -0.03 17.60 -21.53
CA GLU A 191 1.16 16.76 -21.63
C GLU A 191 1.09 15.54 -20.72
N ILE A 192 0.70 15.72 -19.45
CA ILE A 192 0.48 14.62 -18.49
C ILE A 192 -0.46 13.58 -19.10
N PHE A 193 -1.59 14.03 -19.67
CA PHE A 193 -2.61 13.13 -20.16
C PHE A 193 -2.19 12.45 -21.47
N ASN A 194 -1.74 13.23 -22.46
CA ASN A 194 -1.46 12.71 -23.82
C ASN A 194 -0.24 11.80 -23.86
N ASN A 195 0.83 12.16 -23.18
CA ASN A 195 2.09 11.41 -23.26
C ASN A 195 2.06 10.10 -22.47
N LYS A 196 1.20 9.99 -21.48
CA LYS A 196 1.19 8.83 -20.58
C LYS A 196 0.09 7.80 -20.88
N GLU A 197 -0.88 8.14 -21.71
CA GLU A 197 -1.98 7.23 -22.03
C GLU A 197 -1.47 5.94 -22.69
N LYS A 198 -0.62 6.02 -23.70
CA LYS A 198 -0.05 4.83 -24.38
C LYS A 198 0.80 3.98 -23.45
N TYR A 199 1.54 4.62 -22.59
CA TYR A 199 2.48 4.02 -21.68
C TYR A 199 1.77 3.15 -20.61
N PHE A 200 0.68 3.68 -20.01
CA PHE A 200 -0.07 2.97 -18.97
C PHE A 200 -0.73 1.69 -19.44
N ILE A 201 -1.23 1.64 -20.67
CA ILE A 201 -1.88 0.44 -21.24
C ILE A 201 -0.91 -0.75 -21.19
N ASN A 202 0.30 -0.57 -21.72
CA ASN A 202 1.27 -1.65 -21.85
C ASN A 202 1.73 -2.16 -20.49
N TYR A 203 1.97 -1.23 -19.53
CA TYR A 203 2.46 -1.60 -18.23
C TYR A 203 1.46 -2.43 -17.40
N LEU A 204 0.20 -2.04 -17.34
CA LEU A 204 -0.81 -2.76 -16.57
C LEU A 204 -1.07 -4.16 -17.17
N ASN A 205 -1.08 -4.28 -18.49
CA ASN A 205 -1.22 -5.55 -19.16
C ASN A 205 -0.03 -6.48 -18.90
N GLU A 206 1.21 -5.98 -19.06
CA GLU A 206 2.43 -6.75 -18.78
C GLU A 206 2.54 -7.16 -17.31
N LYS A 207 2.13 -6.25 -16.40
CA LYS A 207 2.18 -6.52 -14.96
C LYS A 207 1.14 -7.55 -14.56
N LYS A 208 -0.07 -7.49 -15.11
CA LYS A 208 -1.11 -8.49 -14.90
C LYS A 208 -0.63 -9.87 -15.30
N GLU A 209 -0.03 -10.00 -16.50
CA GLU A 209 0.55 -11.27 -16.96
C GLU A 209 1.71 -11.77 -16.06
N LYS A 210 2.55 -10.82 -15.58
CA LYS A 210 3.64 -11.17 -14.65
C LYS A 210 3.12 -11.55 -13.27
N GLU A 211 2.11 -10.86 -12.77
CA GLU A 211 1.50 -11.15 -11.46
C GLU A 211 0.69 -12.44 -11.51
N GLU A 212 -0.04 -12.73 -12.58
CA GLU A 212 -0.66 -14.03 -12.78
C GLU A 212 0.37 -15.16 -12.79
N LYS A 213 1.52 -14.97 -13.47
CA LYS A 213 2.64 -15.93 -13.46
C LYS A 213 3.32 -16.04 -12.09
N ILE A 214 3.34 -14.95 -11.29
CA ILE A 214 3.91 -14.90 -9.94
C ILE A 214 2.92 -15.49 -8.93
N ILE A 215 1.63 -15.21 -9.06
CA ILE A 215 0.57 -15.75 -8.19
C ILE A 215 0.57 -17.27 -8.29
N ILE A 216 0.65 -17.83 -9.50
CA ILE A 216 0.74 -19.28 -9.71
C ILE A 216 2.01 -19.89 -9.06
N LYS A 217 3.12 -19.13 -8.93
CA LYS A 217 4.37 -19.59 -8.30
C LYS A 217 4.52 -19.23 -6.82
N LYS A 218 3.80 -18.21 -6.32
CA LYS A 218 3.90 -17.75 -4.93
C LYS A 218 2.89 -18.38 -3.98
N ASP A 219 1.83 -18.99 -4.50
CA ASP A 219 0.62 -19.23 -3.73
C ASP A 219 0.81 -20.20 -2.55
N GLU A 220 1.60 -21.23 -2.72
CA GLU A 220 1.73 -22.26 -1.67
C GLU A 220 2.66 -21.84 -0.53
N LYS A 221 3.78 -21.16 -0.85
CA LYS A 221 4.81 -20.79 0.14
C LYS A 221 4.46 -19.53 0.91
N SER A 222 3.88 -18.55 0.23
CA SER A 222 3.41 -17.31 0.88
C SER A 222 2.32 -17.64 1.89
N LYS A 223 1.41 -18.53 1.53
CA LYS A 223 0.35 -19.01 2.41
C LYS A 223 0.91 -19.70 3.66
N LEU A 224 1.91 -20.56 3.51
CA LEU A 224 2.58 -21.22 4.64
C LEU A 224 3.17 -20.21 5.64
N ILE A 225 3.87 -19.18 5.14
CA ILE A 225 4.47 -18.14 5.99
C ILE A 225 3.40 -17.27 6.65
N ASP A 226 2.35 -16.91 5.92
CA ASP A 226 1.25 -16.12 6.43
C ASP A 226 0.47 -16.87 7.53
N ASP A 227 0.22 -18.16 7.34
CA ASP A 227 -0.42 -19.03 8.33
C ASP A 227 0.44 -19.16 9.61
N ILE A 228 1.75 -19.34 9.47
CA ILE A 228 2.69 -19.34 10.61
C ILE A 228 2.66 -17.98 11.34
N GLU A 229 2.69 -16.88 10.60
CA GLU A 229 2.62 -15.56 11.22
C GLU A 229 1.30 -15.33 11.97
N GLU A 230 0.19 -15.82 11.46
CA GLU A 230 -1.11 -15.74 12.13
C GLU A 230 -1.13 -16.55 13.42
N ILE A 231 -0.57 -17.78 13.40
CA ILE A 231 -0.46 -18.62 14.61
C ILE A 231 0.33 -17.91 15.69
N ILE A 232 1.52 -17.37 15.35
CA ILE A 232 2.37 -16.65 16.29
C ILE A 232 1.68 -15.37 16.79
N ARG A 233 0.94 -14.67 15.93
CA ARG A 233 0.18 -13.48 16.33
C ARG A 233 -0.91 -13.82 17.35
N LYS A 234 -1.62 -14.92 17.16
CA LYS A 234 -2.61 -15.40 18.13
C LYS A 234 -1.96 -15.73 19.46
N GLU A 235 -0.82 -16.42 19.47
CA GLU A 235 -0.08 -16.76 20.70
C GLU A 235 0.43 -15.50 21.43
N VAL A 236 0.98 -14.52 20.71
CA VAL A 236 1.37 -13.22 21.28
C VAL A 236 0.17 -12.52 21.95
N ASN A 237 -0.99 -12.53 21.32
CA ASN A 237 -2.19 -11.93 21.89
C ASN A 237 -2.65 -12.65 23.17
N GLU A 238 -2.53 -13.98 23.24
CA GLU A 238 -2.83 -14.75 24.47
C GLU A 238 -1.84 -14.42 25.59
N ILE A 239 -0.56 -14.31 25.30
CA ILE A 239 0.47 -13.87 26.25
C ILE A 239 0.12 -12.47 26.80
N PHE A 240 -0.30 -11.53 25.94
CA PHE A 240 -0.72 -10.21 26.38
C PHE A 240 -1.98 -10.20 27.23
N LYS A 241 -2.96 -11.04 26.93
CA LYS A 241 -4.17 -11.16 27.75
C LYS A 241 -3.86 -11.64 29.17
N ARG A 242 -2.90 -12.57 29.29
CA ARG A 242 -2.48 -13.12 30.61
C ARG A 242 -1.65 -12.11 31.40
N ASN A 243 -0.95 -11.19 30.76
CA ASN A 243 -0.01 -10.24 31.36
C ASN A 243 -0.46 -8.77 31.24
N LYS A 244 -1.69 -8.46 31.62
CA LYS A 244 -2.28 -7.10 31.47
C LYS A 244 -1.49 -5.96 32.13
N GLU A 245 -0.59 -6.24 33.08
CA GLU A 245 0.07 -5.22 33.91
C GLU A 245 1.40 -4.69 33.34
N ASN A 246 1.97 -5.27 32.27
CA ASN A 246 3.35 -4.98 31.87
C ASN A 246 3.47 -4.46 30.43
N LYS A 247 3.09 -3.18 30.17
CA LYS A 247 3.24 -2.52 28.86
C LYS A 247 4.67 -2.51 28.32
N LYS A 248 5.72 -2.56 29.17
CA LYS A 248 7.12 -2.61 28.73
C LYS A 248 7.47 -3.93 28.03
N LYS A 249 6.99 -5.04 28.55
CA LYS A 249 7.22 -6.36 27.94
C LYS A 249 6.58 -6.50 26.55
N GLY A 250 5.52 -5.74 26.26
CA GLY A 250 4.85 -5.76 24.97
C GLY A 250 5.73 -5.37 23.79
N LYS A 251 6.60 -4.37 23.97
CA LYS A 251 7.54 -3.95 22.92
C LYS A 251 8.62 -5.02 22.69
N GLU A 252 9.12 -5.62 23.76
CA GLU A 252 10.14 -6.67 23.69
C GLU A 252 9.60 -7.93 22.99
N ILE A 253 8.42 -8.40 23.38
CA ILE A 253 7.75 -9.54 22.70
C ILE A 253 7.54 -9.26 21.22
N SER A 254 7.20 -8.03 20.84
CA SER A 254 7.03 -7.65 19.44
C SER A 254 8.36 -7.67 18.65
N ILE A 255 9.46 -7.32 19.29
CA ILE A 255 10.81 -7.40 18.69
C ILE A 255 11.19 -8.87 18.50
N TYR A 256 11.04 -9.69 19.55
CA TYR A 256 11.38 -11.12 19.50
C TYR A 256 10.48 -11.92 18.56
N LYS A 257 9.20 -11.52 18.41
CA LYS A 257 8.35 -12.06 17.34
C LYS A 257 8.99 -11.89 15.96
N LYS A 258 9.47 -10.67 15.66
CA LYS A 258 10.10 -10.38 14.36
C LYS A 258 11.39 -11.16 14.15
N GLU A 259 12.19 -11.32 15.20
CA GLU A 259 13.43 -12.10 15.14
C GLU A 259 13.14 -13.58 14.90
N PHE A 260 12.19 -14.15 15.65
CA PHE A 260 11.75 -15.53 15.48
C PHE A 260 11.22 -15.81 14.08
N MET A 261 10.38 -14.90 13.53
CA MET A 261 9.90 -15.01 12.15
C MET A 261 11.04 -14.98 11.13
N LYS A 262 12.06 -14.12 11.33
CA LYS A 262 13.24 -14.11 10.44
C LYS A 262 14.01 -15.44 10.48
N LEU A 263 14.18 -16.01 11.65
CA LEU A 263 14.85 -17.31 11.83
C LEU A 263 14.07 -18.41 11.11
N LEU A 264 12.75 -18.47 11.30
CA LEU A 264 11.87 -19.42 10.62
C LEU A 264 11.93 -19.31 9.10
N ILE A 265 11.80 -18.11 8.56
CA ILE A 265 11.85 -17.86 7.12
C ILE A 265 13.20 -18.26 6.52
N ASN A 266 14.31 -17.95 7.22
CA ASN A 266 15.64 -18.35 6.77
C ASN A 266 15.79 -19.88 6.77
N ASN A 267 15.27 -20.55 7.79
CA ASN A 267 15.33 -22.00 7.86
C ASN A 267 14.46 -22.67 6.78
N ILE A 268 13.27 -22.13 6.50
CA ILE A 268 12.43 -22.60 5.37
C ILE A 268 13.19 -22.45 4.05
N LYS A 269 13.91 -21.34 3.83
CA LYS A 269 14.76 -21.15 2.65
C LYS A 269 15.94 -22.14 2.59
N ASN A 270 16.54 -22.49 3.74
CA ASN A 270 17.64 -23.45 3.81
C ASN A 270 17.16 -24.88 3.51
N ILE A 271 15.97 -25.26 3.95
CA ILE A 271 15.34 -26.54 3.61
C ILE A 271 15.22 -26.68 2.09
N GLU A 272 14.77 -25.65 1.40
CA GLU A 272 14.62 -25.65 -0.07
C GLU A 272 15.95 -25.77 -0.81
N ASN A 273 16.99 -25.17 -0.27
CA ASN A 273 18.34 -25.18 -0.88
C ASN A 273 19.17 -26.44 -0.54
N ASN A 274 18.56 -27.46 0.10
CA ASN A 274 19.21 -28.68 0.56
C ASN A 274 20.47 -28.43 1.44
N LYS A 275 20.53 -27.29 2.15
CA LYS A 275 21.60 -26.98 3.08
C LYS A 275 21.28 -27.59 4.44
N ASN A 276 22.06 -28.59 4.86
CA ASN A 276 21.85 -29.34 6.12
C ASN A 276 22.28 -28.62 7.40
N GLU A 277 22.47 -27.32 7.40
CA GLU A 277 22.82 -26.55 8.61
C GLU A 277 21.55 -26.12 9.38
N ILE A 278 21.06 -27.03 10.21
CA ILE A 278 19.95 -26.74 11.15
C ILE A 278 20.52 -26.71 12.56
N SER A 279 20.32 -25.62 13.30
CA SER A 279 20.65 -25.57 14.72
C SER A 279 19.82 -26.59 15.50
N ASN A 280 20.47 -27.35 16.39
CA ASN A 280 19.90 -28.52 17.07
C ASN A 280 18.65 -28.27 17.94
N ASN A 281 18.30 -27.02 18.26
CA ASN A 281 17.24 -26.71 19.22
C ASN A 281 15.80 -26.74 18.66
N ASN A 282 15.61 -26.92 17.33
CA ASN A 282 14.28 -26.86 16.70
C ASN A 282 14.07 -28.00 15.69
N LYS A 283 14.75 -29.12 15.84
CA LYS A 283 14.79 -30.21 14.87
C LYS A 283 13.40 -30.75 14.49
N ASP A 284 12.55 -30.98 15.48
CA ASP A 284 11.23 -31.57 15.28
C ASP A 284 10.30 -30.65 14.45
N LEU A 285 10.34 -29.33 14.74
CA LEU A 285 9.60 -28.35 13.94
C LEU A 285 10.06 -28.31 12.49
N PHE A 286 11.39 -28.37 12.30
CA PHE A 286 11.95 -28.34 10.94
C PHE A 286 11.71 -29.60 10.17
N ASP A 287 11.76 -30.76 10.80
CA ASP A 287 11.46 -32.04 10.16
C ASP A 287 9.99 -32.12 9.71
N LEU A 288 9.07 -31.59 10.54
CA LEU A 288 7.66 -31.48 10.15
C LEU A 288 7.41 -30.45 9.04
N LEU A 289 8.04 -29.27 9.11
CA LEU A 289 7.95 -28.26 8.06
C LEU A 289 8.56 -28.81 6.75
N LYS A 290 9.70 -29.50 6.83
CA LYS A 290 10.35 -30.12 5.69
C LYS A 290 9.44 -31.16 5.02
N ASN A 291 8.79 -32.00 5.80
CA ASN A 291 7.85 -33.00 5.29
C ASN A 291 6.63 -32.35 4.63
N ASN A 292 6.07 -31.28 5.21
CA ASN A 292 4.96 -30.54 4.61
C ASN A 292 5.38 -29.83 3.31
N ILE A 293 6.56 -29.22 3.27
CA ILE A 293 7.11 -28.56 2.07
C ILE A 293 7.36 -29.60 0.95
N ILE A 294 7.99 -30.73 1.26
CA ILE A 294 8.29 -31.79 0.29
C ILE A 294 7.00 -32.40 -0.25
N ASN A 295 6.02 -32.66 0.58
CA ASN A 295 4.74 -33.26 0.20
C ASN A 295 3.75 -32.25 -0.39
N LYS A 296 4.16 -30.99 -0.56
CA LYS A 296 3.29 -29.89 -1.04
C LYS A 296 1.99 -29.76 -0.27
N ASN A 297 1.98 -30.12 1.01
CA ASN A 297 0.83 -29.97 1.89
C ASN A 297 1.00 -28.67 2.72
N PHE A 298 0.55 -27.55 2.15
CA PHE A 298 0.72 -26.22 2.73
C PHE A 298 -0.44 -25.79 3.64
N ASN A 299 -1.40 -26.69 3.91
CA ASN A 299 -2.54 -26.36 4.76
C ASN A 299 -2.24 -26.58 6.24
N ILE A 300 -1.57 -25.60 6.90
CA ILE A 300 -1.23 -25.65 8.32
C ILE A 300 -2.47 -25.60 9.20
N SER A 301 -3.52 -24.88 8.77
CA SER A 301 -4.73 -24.67 9.57
C SER A 301 -5.43 -25.99 9.98
N GLU A 302 -5.20 -27.08 9.25
CA GLU A 302 -5.75 -28.40 9.53
C GLU A 302 -4.80 -29.31 10.30
N ASN A 303 -3.53 -28.90 10.49
CA ASN A 303 -2.51 -29.70 11.18
C ASN A 303 -2.29 -29.20 12.62
N GLN A 304 -3.12 -29.69 13.54
CA GLN A 304 -3.08 -29.29 14.95
C GLN A 304 -1.72 -29.56 15.62
N GLN A 305 -1.05 -30.64 15.26
CA GLN A 305 0.28 -30.97 15.78
C GLN A 305 1.32 -29.94 15.36
N LEU A 306 1.31 -29.50 14.12
CA LEU A 306 2.23 -28.48 13.62
C LEU A 306 1.93 -27.10 14.24
N ILE A 307 0.66 -26.76 14.46
CA ILE A 307 0.24 -25.53 15.13
C ILE A 307 0.82 -25.49 16.57
N GLU A 308 0.63 -26.55 17.35
CA GLU A 308 1.13 -26.58 18.72
C GLU A 308 2.67 -26.54 18.75
N LEU A 309 3.32 -27.23 17.84
CA LEU A 309 4.81 -27.22 17.77
C LEU A 309 5.36 -25.82 17.43
N ILE A 310 4.70 -25.06 16.56
CA ILE A 310 5.06 -23.66 16.25
C ILE A 310 4.92 -22.79 17.49
N LYS A 311 3.82 -22.92 18.22
CA LYS A 311 3.56 -22.17 19.46
C LYS A 311 4.60 -22.48 20.54
N ASP A 312 4.90 -23.76 20.75
CA ASP A 312 5.85 -24.19 21.77
C ASP A 312 7.28 -23.75 21.43
N ASN A 313 7.67 -23.83 20.17
CA ASN A 313 8.99 -23.30 19.76
C ASN A 313 9.07 -21.78 19.95
N PHE A 314 8.00 -21.04 19.69
CA PHE A 314 7.98 -19.60 19.97
C PHE A 314 8.06 -19.29 21.46
N LYS A 315 7.34 -20.02 22.31
CA LYS A 315 7.41 -19.89 23.77
C LYS A 315 8.84 -20.19 24.29
N ASN A 316 9.43 -21.28 23.83
CA ASN A 316 10.81 -21.64 24.19
C ASN A 316 11.80 -20.55 23.76
N TYR A 317 11.63 -19.99 22.56
CA TYR A 317 12.43 -18.87 22.09
C TYR A 317 12.32 -17.63 23.01
N LEU A 318 11.11 -17.29 23.45
CA LEU A 318 10.90 -16.20 24.42
C LEU A 318 11.54 -16.50 25.76
N PHE A 319 11.46 -17.75 26.23
CA PHE A 319 12.09 -18.18 27.47
C PHE A 319 13.61 -18.07 27.42
N GLU A 320 14.26 -18.50 26.33
CA GLU A 320 15.70 -18.33 26.08
C GLU A 320 16.12 -16.84 26.11
N LYS A 321 15.26 -15.92 25.69
CA LYS A 321 15.46 -14.47 25.78
C LYS A 321 15.14 -13.89 27.17
N LYS A 322 14.94 -14.75 28.19
CA LYS A 322 14.63 -14.40 29.59
C LYS A 322 13.33 -13.56 29.73
N ILE A 323 12.39 -13.74 28.84
CA ILE A 323 11.05 -13.17 28.98
C ILE A 323 10.19 -14.15 29.75
N ASN A 324 10.00 -13.87 31.04
CA ASN A 324 8.99 -14.57 31.85
C ASN A 324 7.62 -13.98 31.55
N TYR A 325 6.69 -14.76 31.06
CA TYR A 325 5.31 -14.40 30.68
C TYR A 325 4.28 -15.23 31.44
#